data_88595eb9e1d5fce695c87bb2fbd38579
#
_entry.id   88595eb9e1d5fce695c87bb2fbd38579
#
_cell.length_a   1.000
_cell.length_b   1.000
_cell.length_c   1.000
_cell.angle_alpha   90.00
_cell.angle_beta   90.00
_cell.angle_gamma   90.00
#
_symmetry.space_group_name_H-M   'P 1'
#
loop_
_entity.id
_entity.type
_entity.pdbx_description
1 polymer ?
#
loop_
_entity_poly.entity_id
_entity_poly.type
_entity_poly.pdbx_seq_one_letter_code
_entity_poly.pdbx_strand_id
1 'polypeptide(L)'
;MFPLGLAGSPGGVAAGPPDDIDQIVRAVEDLQGDGPPLLARMYVSWTGAASTASVLAQVRELAGIPWDLVLCYRDPAGDVEGWAGFAADVVRGHGHQLAAIQVTGEANLTGIPDAADGAFPRADEALVRGVLAAADAKRDCGATAAIGFAVSPEIDPAGGAFWPAVARLGGTAFADAVDYAGLDMYPDVFGPPVALDRLDGAVDWLLRSFREEVLPIAGIGPGTPIRICENGWPTGPGRTPEQQADVLETILRAVHARREELNVTHWELFTLRDADSTRDSLFHQFGVLRDDYSPKPAFDRLRGLFRELR
;
A
#
# COMPACT_ATOMS: atom_id res chain seq x y z
N MET A 1 -3.50 -14.34 -2.54
CA MET A 1 -2.82 -13.56 -3.60
C MET A 1 -1.95 -12.55 -2.89
N PHE A 2 -0.67 -12.47 -3.23
CA PHE A 2 0.27 -11.56 -2.55
C PHE A 2 0.83 -10.59 -3.59
N PRO A 3 0.38 -9.32 -3.58
CA PRO A 3 0.84 -8.31 -4.51
C PRO A 3 2.23 -7.78 -4.18
N LEU A 4 2.93 -7.34 -5.20
CA LEU A 4 4.24 -6.70 -5.11
C LEU A 4 4.09 -5.19 -5.33
N GLY A 5 4.74 -4.40 -4.49
CA GLY A 5 4.92 -2.97 -4.71
C GLY A 5 6.15 -2.73 -5.57
N LEU A 6 6.00 -1.92 -6.60
CA LEU A 6 7.10 -1.45 -7.44
C LEU A 6 7.48 -0.04 -6.99
N ALA A 7 8.67 0.10 -6.38
CA ALA A 7 9.23 1.42 -6.12
C ALA A 7 9.96 1.94 -7.37
N GLY A 8 9.79 3.19 -7.67
CA GLY A 8 10.52 3.81 -8.77
C GLY A 8 9.83 5.02 -9.41
N SER A 9 8.68 5.46 -8.89
CA SER A 9 8.06 6.69 -9.42
C SER A 9 8.94 7.91 -9.16
N PRO A 10 9.22 8.74 -10.18
CA PRO A 10 9.89 10.02 -9.98
C PRO A 10 9.09 10.87 -8.99
N GLY A 11 9.71 11.33 -7.90
CA GLY A 11 9.06 12.13 -6.85
C GLY A 11 8.66 11.36 -5.60
N GLY A 12 9.01 10.09 -5.47
CA GLY A 12 8.88 9.34 -4.20
C GLY A 12 9.96 9.70 -3.18
N VAL A 13 9.86 9.14 -1.98
CA VAL A 13 10.79 9.35 -0.84
C VAL A 13 12.23 8.95 -1.17
N ALA A 14 12.42 8.09 -2.16
CA ALA A 14 13.73 7.66 -2.65
C ALA A 14 13.77 7.68 -4.18
N ALA A 15 14.82 8.28 -4.74
CA ALA A 15 15.08 8.30 -6.17
C ALA A 15 16.31 7.47 -6.50
N GLY A 16 16.28 6.76 -7.62
CA GLY A 16 17.37 5.92 -8.09
C GLY A 16 17.40 5.82 -9.63
N PRO A 17 18.18 4.90 -10.19
CA PRO A 17 18.17 4.61 -11.61
C PRO A 17 16.76 4.28 -12.12
N PRO A 18 16.45 4.60 -13.40
CA PRO A 18 15.18 4.21 -14.01
C PRO A 18 14.92 2.70 -13.90
N ASP A 19 13.65 2.34 -13.82
CA ASP A 19 13.26 0.95 -13.82
C ASP A 19 13.48 0.29 -15.20
N ASP A 20 13.98 -0.94 -15.20
CA ASP A 20 14.07 -1.81 -16.35
C ASP A 20 12.87 -2.78 -16.33
N ILE A 21 11.90 -2.50 -17.20
CA ILE A 21 10.63 -3.23 -17.24
C ILE A 21 10.83 -4.72 -17.49
N ASP A 22 11.77 -5.10 -18.37
CA ASP A 22 12.03 -6.51 -18.67
C ASP A 22 12.59 -7.25 -17.46
N GLN A 23 13.40 -6.60 -16.65
CA GLN A 23 13.92 -7.17 -15.41
C GLN A 23 12.85 -7.26 -14.32
N ILE A 24 11.98 -6.26 -14.22
CA ILE A 24 10.82 -6.29 -13.31
C ILE A 24 9.91 -7.46 -13.66
N VAL A 25 9.52 -7.61 -14.93
CA VAL A 25 8.66 -8.71 -15.38
C VAL A 25 9.27 -10.05 -15.03
N ARG A 26 10.55 -10.28 -15.35
CA ARG A 26 11.26 -11.53 -15.01
C ARG A 26 11.26 -11.80 -13.51
N ALA A 27 11.52 -10.78 -12.68
CA ALA A 27 11.54 -10.94 -11.24
C ALA A 27 10.13 -11.27 -10.67
N VAL A 28 9.09 -10.63 -11.19
CA VAL A 28 7.69 -10.92 -10.82
C VAL A 28 7.31 -12.35 -11.22
N GLU A 29 7.66 -12.78 -12.44
CA GLU A 29 7.41 -14.15 -12.91
C GLU A 29 8.15 -15.20 -12.06
N ASP A 30 9.40 -14.93 -11.67
CA ASP A 30 10.18 -15.85 -10.81
C ASP A 30 9.58 -15.94 -9.39
N LEU A 31 9.14 -14.84 -8.80
CA LEU A 31 8.44 -14.84 -7.51
C LEU A 31 7.08 -15.53 -7.60
N GLN A 32 6.34 -15.30 -8.68
CA GLN A 32 5.03 -15.90 -8.91
C GLN A 32 5.13 -17.41 -9.12
N GLY A 33 6.09 -17.87 -9.96
CA GLY A 33 6.19 -19.26 -10.38
C GLY A 33 4.86 -19.76 -10.97
N ASP A 34 4.42 -20.97 -10.59
CA ASP A 34 3.14 -21.56 -11.04
C ASP A 34 1.91 -21.03 -10.27
N GLY A 35 2.06 -19.98 -9.47
CA GLY A 35 0.99 -19.43 -8.64
C GLY A 35 0.05 -18.49 -9.38
N PRO A 36 -0.96 -17.99 -8.64
CA PRO A 36 -1.84 -16.95 -9.15
C PRO A 36 -1.03 -15.69 -9.46
N PRO A 37 -1.52 -14.84 -10.41
CA PRO A 37 -0.86 -13.58 -10.71
C PRO A 37 -0.62 -12.73 -9.46
N LEU A 38 0.60 -12.21 -9.32
CA LEU A 38 0.93 -11.20 -8.33
C LEU A 38 0.37 -9.85 -8.80
N LEU A 39 -0.01 -8.98 -7.84
CA LEU A 39 -0.38 -7.60 -8.17
C LEU A 39 0.89 -6.75 -8.27
N ALA A 40 0.89 -5.79 -9.17
CA ALA A 40 1.86 -4.70 -9.16
C ALA A 40 1.21 -3.46 -8.56
N ARG A 41 1.97 -2.69 -7.79
CA ARG A 41 1.50 -1.48 -7.12
C ARG A 41 2.16 -0.25 -7.72
N MET A 42 1.37 0.78 -7.99
CA MET A 42 1.83 2.04 -8.56
C MET A 42 1.18 3.22 -7.85
N TYR A 43 1.90 4.33 -7.75
CA TYR A 43 1.46 5.54 -7.08
C TYR A 43 1.28 6.68 -8.08
N VAL A 44 0.16 7.37 -7.98
CA VAL A 44 -0.17 8.56 -8.77
C VAL A 44 -0.43 9.73 -7.85
N SER A 45 0.41 10.75 -7.92
CA SER A 45 0.21 11.97 -7.15
C SER A 45 -0.69 12.95 -7.90
N TRP A 46 -1.75 13.41 -7.23
CA TRP A 46 -2.56 14.53 -7.67
C TRP A 46 -2.17 15.79 -6.89
N THR A 47 -1.74 16.81 -7.62
CA THR A 47 -1.25 18.08 -7.06
C THR A 47 -2.10 19.26 -7.52
N GLY A 48 -3.40 19.05 -7.69
CA GLY A 48 -4.31 20.00 -8.29
C GLY A 48 -4.56 19.68 -9.78
N ALA A 49 -4.43 20.61 -10.69
CA ALA A 49 -4.76 20.44 -12.12
C ALA A 49 -3.82 19.48 -12.91
N ALA A 50 -3.09 18.59 -12.27
CA ALA A 50 -2.10 17.71 -12.90
C ALA A 50 -2.75 16.60 -13.75
N SER A 51 -2.16 16.34 -14.91
CA SER A 51 -2.63 15.35 -15.87
C SER A 51 -2.26 13.92 -15.46
N THR A 52 -3.24 13.04 -15.42
CA THR A 52 -3.15 11.58 -15.22
C THR A 52 -2.52 10.84 -16.40
N ALA A 53 -2.34 11.47 -17.53
CA ALA A 53 -2.01 10.81 -18.79
C ALA A 53 -0.65 10.09 -18.79
N SER A 54 0.35 10.60 -18.05
CA SER A 54 1.71 10.03 -18.06
C SER A 54 1.83 8.74 -17.24
N VAL A 55 1.09 8.62 -16.15
CA VAL A 55 1.18 7.45 -15.24
C VAL A 55 0.46 6.26 -15.83
N LEU A 56 -0.67 6.51 -16.46
CA LEU A 56 -1.47 5.46 -17.10
C LEU A 56 -0.83 4.92 -18.39
N ALA A 57 0.14 5.64 -18.98
CA ALA A 57 0.97 5.11 -20.05
C ALA A 57 1.88 3.97 -19.55
N GLN A 58 2.44 4.07 -18.34
CA GLN A 58 3.29 3.03 -17.73
C GLN A 58 2.48 1.76 -17.39
N VAL A 59 1.22 1.89 -16.93
CA VAL A 59 0.33 0.74 -16.70
C VAL A 59 0.12 -0.09 -17.98
N ARG A 60 0.13 0.55 -19.16
CA ARG A 60 -0.02 -0.15 -20.45
C ARG A 60 1.21 -0.92 -20.86
N GLU A 61 2.41 -0.51 -20.45
CA GLU A 61 3.68 -1.18 -20.80
C GLU A 61 3.86 -2.49 -20.04
N LEU A 62 3.22 -2.66 -18.87
CA LEU A 62 3.22 -3.88 -18.08
C LEU A 62 1.92 -4.69 -18.30
N ALA A 63 1.49 -4.81 -19.54
CA ALA A 63 0.30 -5.57 -19.91
C ALA A 63 0.41 -7.03 -19.46
N GLY A 64 -0.61 -7.51 -18.74
CA GLY A 64 -0.69 -8.90 -18.24
C GLY A 64 -0.45 -9.04 -16.73
N ILE A 65 0.05 -8.00 -16.05
CA ILE A 65 0.11 -7.96 -14.58
C ILE A 65 -1.10 -7.18 -14.07
N PRO A 66 -1.87 -7.71 -13.11
CA PRO A 66 -2.97 -6.95 -12.50
C PRO A 66 -2.41 -5.84 -11.60
N TRP A 67 -3.01 -4.65 -11.65
CA TRP A 67 -2.52 -3.46 -10.97
C TRP A 67 -3.38 -3.06 -9.78
N ASP A 68 -2.72 -2.70 -8.68
CA ASP A 68 -3.23 -1.90 -7.58
C ASP A 68 -2.72 -0.45 -7.74
N LEU A 69 -3.62 0.48 -8.02
CA LEU A 69 -3.28 1.88 -8.26
C LEU A 69 -3.55 2.72 -7.01
N VAL A 70 -2.50 3.33 -6.46
CA VAL A 70 -2.62 4.26 -5.33
C VAL A 70 -2.74 5.68 -5.86
N LEU A 71 -3.83 6.34 -5.51
CA LEU A 71 -4.03 7.76 -5.75
C LEU A 71 -3.55 8.53 -4.53
N CYS A 72 -2.53 9.37 -4.68
CA CYS A 72 -1.98 10.16 -3.60
C CYS A 72 -2.50 11.61 -3.67
N TYR A 73 -3.13 12.06 -2.58
CA TYR A 73 -3.60 13.43 -2.44
C TYR A 73 -2.47 14.35 -2.00
N ARG A 74 -1.89 15.12 -2.92
CA ARG A 74 -0.70 15.94 -2.70
C ARG A 74 -0.93 17.42 -3.02
N ASP A 75 -2.16 17.92 -2.81
CA ASP A 75 -2.51 19.31 -3.11
C ASP A 75 -2.32 20.23 -1.90
N PRO A 76 -1.36 21.19 -1.94
CA PRO A 76 -1.16 22.14 -0.86
C PRO A 76 -2.30 23.17 -0.73
N ALA A 77 -3.15 23.32 -1.77
CA ALA A 77 -4.32 24.20 -1.71
C ALA A 77 -5.54 23.56 -1.02
N GLY A 78 -5.55 22.23 -0.87
CA GLY A 78 -6.65 21.52 -0.22
C GLY A 78 -7.93 21.44 -1.05
N ASP A 79 -7.82 21.34 -2.39
CA ASP A 79 -8.97 21.21 -3.29
C ASP A 79 -9.54 19.79 -3.27
N VAL A 80 -10.34 19.50 -2.27
CA VAL A 80 -10.99 18.19 -2.08
C VAL A 80 -12.02 17.88 -3.18
N GLU A 81 -12.69 18.89 -3.72
CA GLU A 81 -13.69 18.67 -4.80
C GLU A 81 -13.00 18.29 -6.11
N GLY A 82 -11.92 18.97 -6.49
CA GLY A 82 -11.11 18.58 -7.64
C GLY A 82 -10.49 17.19 -7.47
N TRP A 83 -10.03 16.86 -6.26
CA TRP A 83 -9.56 15.53 -5.92
C TRP A 83 -10.63 14.44 -6.09
N ALA A 84 -11.82 14.66 -5.57
CA ALA A 84 -12.93 13.70 -5.70
C ALA A 84 -13.31 13.48 -7.18
N GLY A 85 -13.33 14.56 -7.97
CA GLY A 85 -13.50 14.49 -9.42
C GLY A 85 -12.43 13.65 -10.10
N PHE A 86 -11.16 13.87 -9.74
CA PHE A 86 -10.03 13.10 -10.24
C PHE A 86 -10.14 11.61 -9.93
N ALA A 87 -10.46 11.24 -8.68
CA ALA A 87 -10.64 9.85 -8.28
C ALA A 87 -11.75 9.16 -9.10
N ALA A 88 -12.88 9.84 -9.29
CA ALA A 88 -13.99 9.35 -10.11
C ALA A 88 -13.57 9.17 -11.58
N ASP A 89 -12.81 10.09 -12.16
CA ASP A 89 -12.36 10.03 -13.56
C ASP A 89 -11.36 8.88 -13.79
N VAL A 90 -10.48 8.61 -12.82
CA VAL A 90 -9.60 7.43 -12.86
C VAL A 90 -10.43 6.15 -12.89
N VAL A 91 -11.45 6.02 -12.05
CA VAL A 91 -12.33 4.85 -12.05
C VAL A 91 -13.05 4.69 -13.38
N ARG A 92 -13.65 5.76 -13.92
CA ARG A 92 -14.35 5.72 -15.22
C ARG A 92 -13.43 5.33 -16.37
N GLY A 93 -12.21 5.88 -16.38
CA GLY A 93 -11.25 5.65 -17.46
C GLY A 93 -10.54 4.30 -17.40
N HIS A 94 -10.30 3.76 -16.22
CA HIS A 94 -9.37 2.65 -16.00
C HIS A 94 -9.85 1.55 -15.05
N GLY A 95 -10.96 1.73 -14.34
CA GLY A 95 -11.44 0.79 -13.35
C GLY A 95 -11.78 -0.63 -13.87
N HIS A 96 -11.91 -0.82 -15.17
CA HIS A 96 -12.04 -2.15 -15.79
C HIS A 96 -10.71 -2.87 -16.03
N GLN A 97 -9.59 -2.14 -15.98
CA GLN A 97 -8.26 -2.65 -16.26
C GLN A 97 -7.44 -2.86 -14.99
N LEU A 98 -7.90 -2.31 -13.87
CA LEU A 98 -7.23 -2.34 -12.58
C LEU A 98 -7.85 -3.41 -11.67
N ALA A 99 -7.02 -4.04 -10.84
CA ALA A 99 -7.50 -4.95 -9.80
C ALA A 99 -8.03 -4.19 -8.60
N ALA A 100 -7.38 -3.08 -8.24
CA ALA A 100 -7.78 -2.22 -7.15
C ALA A 100 -7.38 -0.75 -7.41
N ILE A 101 -8.08 0.14 -6.71
CA ILE A 101 -7.75 1.56 -6.61
C ILE A 101 -7.77 1.92 -5.13
N GLN A 102 -6.61 2.30 -4.60
CA GLN A 102 -6.47 2.85 -3.27
C GLN A 102 -6.64 4.36 -3.33
N VAL A 103 -7.58 4.88 -2.57
CA VAL A 103 -7.82 6.32 -2.43
C VAL A 103 -7.06 6.83 -1.22
N THR A 104 -6.13 7.72 -1.43
CA THR A 104 -5.12 8.26 -0.52
C THR A 104 -4.03 7.25 -0.08
N GLY A 105 -2.82 7.78 0.18
CA GLY A 105 -1.72 7.09 0.83
C GLY A 105 -1.53 7.65 2.23
N GLU A 106 -1.81 6.85 3.28
CA GLU A 106 -1.59 7.21 4.69
C GLU A 106 -2.16 8.59 5.07
N ALA A 107 -3.46 8.80 4.82
CA ALA A 107 -4.13 10.08 5.10
C ALA A 107 -4.11 10.48 6.58
N ASN A 108 -3.84 9.54 7.49
CA ASN A 108 -3.70 9.78 8.93
C ASN A 108 -2.28 10.13 9.39
N LEU A 109 -1.25 9.94 8.55
CA LEU A 109 0.14 10.20 8.90
C LEU A 109 0.53 11.64 8.54
N THR A 110 0.73 12.48 9.56
CA THR A 110 1.09 13.88 9.39
C THR A 110 2.60 14.12 9.44
N GLY A 111 3.06 15.25 8.88
CA GLY A 111 4.45 15.71 9.06
C GLY A 111 5.47 15.11 8.10
N ILE A 112 5.08 14.24 7.16
CA ILE A 112 5.98 13.60 6.17
C ILE A 112 5.42 13.85 4.76
N PRO A 113 5.51 15.07 4.20
CA PRO A 113 4.86 15.43 2.92
C PRO A 113 5.36 14.65 1.71
N ASP A 114 6.58 14.11 1.75
CA ASP A 114 7.12 13.30 0.66
C ASP A 114 6.61 11.85 0.67
N ALA A 115 6.06 11.39 1.80
CA ALA A 115 5.59 10.01 1.97
C ALA A 115 4.07 9.91 2.13
N ALA A 116 3.43 10.78 2.90
CA ALA A 116 2.06 10.60 3.35
C ALA A 116 1.11 11.76 3.00
N ASP A 117 -0.12 11.42 2.64
CA ASP A 117 -1.15 12.40 2.26
C ASP A 117 -1.68 13.19 3.46
N GLY A 118 -1.57 12.65 4.69
CA GLY A 118 -1.94 13.34 5.92
C GLY A 118 -1.13 14.62 6.21
N ALA A 119 -0.02 14.83 5.48
CA ALA A 119 0.72 16.09 5.51
C ALA A 119 0.03 17.24 4.76
N PHE A 120 -0.99 16.95 3.95
CA PHE A 120 -1.72 17.95 3.15
C PHE A 120 -3.04 18.36 3.81
N PRO A 121 -3.52 19.59 3.53
CA PRO A 121 -4.73 20.11 4.14
C PRO A 121 -5.96 19.24 3.85
N ARG A 122 -6.82 18.99 4.83
CA ARG A 122 -8.10 18.28 4.67
C ARG A 122 -7.94 16.83 4.19
N ALA A 123 -6.86 16.14 4.55
CA ALA A 123 -6.60 14.77 4.11
C ALA A 123 -7.69 13.77 4.55
N ASP A 124 -8.28 13.95 5.74
CA ASP A 124 -9.42 13.19 6.22
C ASP A 124 -10.67 13.36 5.33
N GLU A 125 -10.94 14.58 4.90
CA GLU A 125 -12.05 14.89 3.99
C GLU A 125 -11.73 14.39 2.56
N ALA A 126 -10.48 14.52 2.10
CA ALA A 126 -10.03 13.98 0.82
C ALA A 126 -10.20 12.45 0.76
N LEU A 127 -9.85 11.73 1.83
CA LEU A 127 -10.11 10.29 1.94
C LEU A 127 -11.61 9.99 1.74
N VAL A 128 -12.47 10.60 2.56
CA VAL A 128 -13.91 10.31 2.53
C VAL A 128 -14.53 10.65 1.18
N ARG A 129 -14.28 11.86 0.69
CA ARG A 129 -14.88 12.35 -0.57
C ARG A 129 -14.35 11.58 -1.77
N GLY A 130 -13.06 11.26 -1.78
CA GLY A 130 -12.43 10.46 -2.82
C GLY A 130 -13.00 9.05 -2.91
N VAL A 131 -13.15 8.35 -1.77
CA VAL A 131 -13.74 6.99 -1.73
C VAL A 131 -15.20 7.02 -2.20
N LEU A 132 -16.00 7.96 -1.71
CA LEU A 132 -17.40 8.07 -2.13
C LEU A 132 -17.53 8.32 -3.63
N ALA A 133 -16.76 9.28 -4.17
CA ALA A 133 -16.79 9.60 -5.60
C ALA A 133 -16.28 8.43 -6.48
N ALA A 134 -15.25 7.71 -6.03
CA ALA A 134 -14.75 6.51 -6.72
C ALA A 134 -15.79 5.39 -6.73
N ALA A 135 -16.44 5.13 -5.59
CA ALA A 135 -17.48 4.11 -5.48
C ALA A 135 -18.73 4.45 -6.31
N ASP A 136 -19.14 5.72 -6.36
CA ASP A 136 -20.22 6.18 -7.23
C ASP A 136 -19.85 5.97 -8.69
N ALA A 137 -18.67 6.40 -9.11
CA ALA A 137 -18.20 6.20 -10.48
C ALA A 137 -18.13 4.72 -10.86
N LYS A 138 -17.66 3.84 -9.94
CA LYS A 138 -17.63 2.39 -10.13
C LYS A 138 -19.03 1.84 -10.42
N ARG A 139 -20.05 2.24 -9.64
CA ARG A 139 -21.44 1.82 -9.85
C ARG A 139 -21.99 2.32 -11.19
N ASP A 140 -21.71 3.58 -11.53
CA ASP A 140 -22.24 4.20 -12.74
C ASP A 140 -21.68 3.58 -14.02
N CYS A 141 -20.37 3.25 -14.06
CA CYS A 141 -19.72 2.69 -15.25
C CYS A 141 -19.58 1.16 -15.21
N GLY A 142 -19.93 0.49 -14.10
CA GLY A 142 -19.80 -0.96 -13.96
C GLY A 142 -18.36 -1.44 -13.82
N ALA A 143 -17.42 -0.58 -13.39
CA ALA A 143 -16.02 -0.94 -13.20
C ALA A 143 -15.85 -2.06 -12.17
N THR A 144 -14.78 -2.87 -12.32
CA THR A 144 -14.53 -4.05 -11.48
C THR A 144 -13.45 -3.86 -10.43
N ALA A 145 -12.65 -2.79 -10.51
CA ALA A 145 -11.62 -2.51 -9.54
C ALA A 145 -12.20 -2.43 -8.12
N ALA A 146 -11.51 -3.03 -7.15
CA ALA A 146 -11.85 -2.85 -5.74
C ALA A 146 -11.46 -1.43 -5.29
N ILE A 147 -12.36 -0.72 -4.60
CA ILE A 147 -12.10 0.62 -4.06
C ILE A 147 -11.79 0.50 -2.58
N GLY A 148 -10.66 1.04 -2.15
CA GLY A 148 -10.26 1.04 -0.75
C GLY A 148 -9.35 2.21 -0.41
N PHE A 149 -8.76 2.15 0.76
CA PHE A 149 -7.81 3.14 1.28
C PHE A 149 -6.72 2.42 2.07
N ALA A 150 -5.61 3.12 2.40
CA ALA A 150 -4.65 2.64 3.38
C ALA A 150 -4.27 3.74 4.39
N VAL A 151 -3.92 3.28 5.59
CA VAL A 151 -3.50 4.12 6.72
C VAL A 151 -2.32 3.50 7.45
N SER A 152 -1.55 4.34 8.13
CA SER A 152 -0.56 3.91 9.12
C SER A 152 -1.22 3.47 10.43
N PRO A 153 -0.61 2.55 11.21
CA PRO A 153 -1.08 2.20 12.55
C PRO A 153 -1.12 3.40 13.49
N GLU A 154 -2.14 3.46 14.33
CA GLU A 154 -2.29 4.46 15.39
C GLU A 154 -2.40 3.78 16.76
N ILE A 155 -1.75 4.36 17.79
CA ILE A 155 -1.76 3.82 19.16
C ILE A 155 -3.05 4.18 19.89
N ASP A 156 -3.60 5.37 19.65
CA ASP A 156 -4.86 5.87 20.24
C ASP A 156 -5.78 6.41 19.15
N PRO A 157 -6.41 5.55 18.36
CA PRO A 157 -7.24 5.98 17.22
C PRO A 157 -8.52 6.72 17.65
N ALA A 158 -9.05 6.42 18.82
CA ALA A 158 -10.27 7.07 19.34
C ALA A 158 -9.98 8.44 19.95
N GLY A 159 -8.82 8.63 20.57
CA GLY A 159 -8.37 9.91 21.13
C GLY A 159 -7.78 10.86 20.10
N GLY A 160 -7.39 10.34 18.92
CA GLY A 160 -6.93 11.14 17.79
C GLY A 160 -8.05 11.89 17.08
N ALA A 161 -7.70 12.85 16.23
CA ALA A 161 -8.68 13.64 15.47
C ALA A 161 -9.15 12.96 14.19
N PHE A 162 -8.33 12.09 13.57
CA PHE A 162 -8.53 11.56 12.23
C PHE A 162 -9.76 10.64 12.13
N TRP A 163 -9.81 9.54 12.90
CA TRP A 163 -10.90 8.56 12.80
C TRP A 163 -12.27 9.11 13.19
N PRO A 164 -12.40 9.91 14.27
CA PRO A 164 -13.65 10.60 14.56
C PRO A 164 -14.11 11.57 13.46
N ALA A 165 -13.17 12.22 12.76
CA ALA A 165 -13.48 13.06 11.61
C ALA A 165 -13.97 12.23 10.41
N VAL A 166 -13.29 11.12 10.07
CA VAL A 166 -13.73 10.18 9.02
C VAL A 166 -15.14 9.65 9.31
N ALA A 167 -15.40 9.21 10.53
CA ALA A 167 -16.73 8.74 10.95
C ALA A 167 -17.82 9.81 10.77
N ARG A 168 -17.54 11.03 11.21
CA ARG A 168 -18.48 12.18 11.11
C ARG A 168 -18.73 12.60 9.67
N LEU A 169 -17.69 12.60 8.81
CA LEU A 169 -17.77 13.04 7.43
C LEU A 169 -18.43 11.98 6.54
N GLY A 170 -18.08 10.71 6.75
CA GLY A 170 -18.47 9.60 5.87
C GLY A 170 -19.72 8.86 6.30
N GLY A 171 -19.91 8.70 7.60
CA GLY A 171 -21.02 7.92 8.14
C GLY A 171 -21.08 6.49 7.54
N THR A 172 -22.28 5.93 7.45
CA THR A 172 -22.51 4.61 6.87
C THR A 172 -22.19 4.57 5.37
N ALA A 173 -22.35 5.69 4.66
CA ALA A 173 -22.08 5.75 3.23
C ALA A 173 -20.61 5.45 2.90
N PHE A 174 -19.67 5.92 3.73
CA PHE A 174 -18.25 5.62 3.58
C PHE A 174 -17.96 4.13 3.85
N ALA A 175 -18.50 3.60 4.95
CA ALA A 175 -18.31 2.18 5.29
C ALA A 175 -18.87 1.25 4.20
N ASP A 176 -20.01 1.58 3.61
CA ASP A 176 -20.66 0.82 2.52
C ASP A 176 -19.91 0.97 1.18
N ALA A 177 -19.16 2.06 0.99
CA ALA A 177 -18.40 2.33 -0.23
C ALA A 177 -17.03 1.62 -0.28
N VAL A 178 -16.52 1.15 0.85
CA VAL A 178 -15.19 0.55 0.98
C VAL A 178 -15.23 -0.94 0.66
N ASP A 179 -14.56 -1.37 -0.41
CA ASP A 179 -14.39 -2.79 -0.74
C ASP A 179 -13.27 -3.44 0.09
N TYR A 180 -12.27 -2.67 0.56
CA TYR A 180 -11.20 -3.13 1.49
C TYR A 180 -10.64 -1.99 2.32
N ALA A 181 -10.17 -2.30 3.52
CA ALA A 181 -9.44 -1.39 4.38
C ALA A 181 -7.95 -1.77 4.39
N GLY A 182 -7.08 -0.83 4.02
CA GLY A 182 -5.64 -1.03 3.92
C GLY A 182 -4.90 -0.60 5.18
N LEU A 183 -3.85 -1.34 5.52
CA LEU A 183 -2.91 -1.03 6.59
C LEU A 183 -1.48 -1.07 6.04
N ASP A 184 -0.76 0.05 6.15
CA ASP A 184 0.65 0.15 5.84
C ASP A 184 1.41 -0.07 7.13
N MET A 185 1.97 -1.29 7.31
CA MET A 185 2.57 -1.66 8.57
C MET A 185 4.05 -2.02 8.43
N TYR A 186 4.85 -1.38 9.25
CA TYR A 186 6.30 -1.54 9.26
C TYR A 186 6.82 -1.81 10.68
N PRO A 187 6.46 -2.93 11.31
CA PRO A 187 6.99 -3.25 12.62
C PRO A 187 8.52 -3.32 12.55
N ASP A 188 9.19 -2.76 13.55
CA ASP A 188 10.67 -2.69 13.63
C ASP A 188 11.37 -1.75 12.61
N VAL A 189 10.64 -0.84 11.95
CA VAL A 189 11.26 0.10 11.00
C VAL A 189 11.18 1.54 11.48
N PHE A 190 9.99 2.06 11.72
CA PHE A 190 9.75 3.47 12.06
C PHE A 190 9.49 3.72 13.55
N GLY A 191 9.61 2.68 14.37
CA GLY A 191 9.42 2.70 15.81
C GLY A 191 10.62 2.11 16.57
N PRO A 192 10.46 1.87 17.88
CA PRO A 192 11.47 1.15 18.64
C PRO A 192 11.74 -0.24 18.06
N PRO A 193 13.02 -0.71 18.09
CA PRO A 193 13.35 -2.04 17.60
C PRO A 193 12.55 -3.15 18.27
N VAL A 194 12.07 -4.09 17.48
CA VAL A 194 11.34 -5.29 17.94
C VAL A 194 12.23 -6.51 17.72
N ALA A 195 12.51 -7.26 18.77
CA ALA A 195 13.28 -8.50 18.66
C ALA A 195 12.53 -9.52 17.78
N LEU A 196 13.25 -10.29 16.98
CA LEU A 196 12.68 -11.23 16.01
C LEU A 196 11.69 -12.21 16.64
N ASP A 197 11.99 -12.70 17.84
CA ASP A 197 11.14 -13.60 18.62
C ASP A 197 9.85 -12.97 19.17
N ARG A 198 9.72 -11.64 19.10
CA ARG A 198 8.53 -10.86 19.48
C ARG A 198 7.77 -10.29 18.30
N LEU A 199 8.32 -10.41 17.09
CA LEU A 199 7.77 -9.78 15.91
C LEU A 199 6.40 -10.35 15.51
N ASP A 200 6.19 -11.66 15.68
CA ASP A 200 4.87 -12.30 15.50
C ASP A 200 3.79 -11.66 16.38
N GLY A 201 4.10 -11.43 17.65
CA GLY A 201 3.19 -10.76 18.59
C GLY A 201 2.93 -9.30 18.25
N ALA A 202 3.93 -8.59 17.72
CA ALA A 202 3.75 -7.22 17.25
C ALA A 202 2.83 -7.13 16.02
N VAL A 203 2.97 -8.05 15.09
CA VAL A 203 2.06 -8.17 13.92
C VAL A 203 0.65 -8.51 14.37
N ASP A 204 0.48 -9.44 15.30
CA ASP A 204 -0.83 -9.80 15.86
C ASP A 204 -1.52 -8.58 16.48
N TRP A 205 -0.79 -7.84 17.31
CA TRP A 205 -1.32 -6.63 17.95
C TRP A 205 -1.75 -5.57 16.94
N LEU A 206 -0.92 -5.29 15.91
CA LEU A 206 -1.24 -4.33 14.85
C LEU A 206 -2.52 -4.70 14.10
N LEU A 207 -2.64 -5.96 13.70
CA LEU A 207 -3.80 -6.45 12.95
C LEU A 207 -5.08 -6.45 13.80
N ARG A 208 -5.01 -6.88 15.07
CA ARG A 208 -6.16 -6.88 15.98
C ARG A 208 -6.58 -5.46 16.32
N SER A 209 -5.65 -4.58 16.68
CA SER A 209 -5.98 -3.19 16.97
C SER A 209 -6.66 -2.54 15.75
N PHE A 210 -6.15 -2.76 14.54
CA PHE A 210 -6.78 -2.23 13.34
C PHE A 210 -8.21 -2.79 13.16
N ARG A 211 -8.39 -4.11 13.27
CA ARG A 211 -9.69 -4.79 13.09
C ARG A 211 -10.70 -4.44 14.18
N GLU A 212 -10.28 -4.48 15.46
CA GLU A 212 -11.17 -4.49 16.62
C GLU A 212 -11.38 -3.09 17.23
N GLU A 213 -10.39 -2.18 17.06
CA GLU A 213 -10.43 -0.86 17.67
C GLU A 213 -10.57 0.27 16.63
N VAL A 214 -9.85 0.19 15.51
CA VAL A 214 -9.79 1.27 14.51
C VAL A 214 -10.98 1.26 13.56
N LEU A 215 -11.17 0.19 12.82
CA LEU A 215 -12.20 0.09 11.78
C LEU A 215 -13.63 0.33 12.31
N PRO A 216 -14.01 -0.12 13.52
CA PRO A 216 -15.32 0.15 14.08
C PRO A 216 -15.62 1.64 14.31
N ILE A 217 -14.60 2.50 14.54
CA ILE A 217 -14.81 3.96 14.70
C ILE A 217 -15.41 4.54 13.42
N ALA A 218 -14.94 4.10 12.25
CA ALA A 218 -15.46 4.51 10.95
C ALA A 218 -16.69 3.70 10.49
N GLY A 219 -17.25 2.82 11.34
CA GLY A 219 -18.38 1.97 11.01
C GLY A 219 -18.06 0.81 10.08
N ILE A 220 -16.77 0.52 9.82
CA ILE A 220 -16.32 -0.56 8.94
C ILE A 220 -16.38 -1.87 9.70
N GLY A 221 -17.24 -2.77 9.24
CA GLY A 221 -17.50 -4.07 9.89
C GLY A 221 -16.49 -5.17 9.54
N PRO A 222 -16.56 -6.32 10.24
CA PRO A 222 -15.62 -7.44 10.04
C PRO A 222 -15.75 -8.11 8.66
N GLY A 223 -16.83 -7.88 7.93
CA GLY A 223 -17.02 -8.37 6.57
C GLY A 223 -16.12 -7.68 5.53
N THR A 224 -15.69 -6.45 5.78
CA THR A 224 -14.76 -5.75 4.91
C THR A 224 -13.34 -6.33 5.08
N PRO A 225 -12.70 -6.83 4.01
CA PRO A 225 -11.37 -7.41 4.12
C PRO A 225 -10.31 -6.36 4.49
N ILE A 226 -9.30 -6.80 5.24
CA ILE A 226 -8.06 -6.05 5.44
C ILE A 226 -7.08 -6.42 4.33
N ARG A 227 -6.37 -5.43 3.80
CA ARG A 227 -5.18 -5.61 2.99
C ARG A 227 -3.98 -5.01 3.70
N ILE A 228 -2.88 -5.73 3.77
CA ILE A 228 -1.59 -5.11 4.09
C ILE A 228 -1.09 -4.51 2.79
N CYS A 229 -1.26 -3.18 2.65
CA CYS A 229 -0.98 -2.48 1.40
C CYS A 229 0.49 -2.09 1.26
N GLU A 230 1.18 -1.97 2.39
CA GLU A 230 2.63 -1.82 2.43
C GLU A 230 3.22 -2.56 3.62
N ASN A 231 4.25 -3.36 3.34
CA ASN A 231 5.13 -3.95 4.33
C ASN A 231 6.51 -4.19 3.76
N GLY A 232 7.54 -3.81 4.47
CA GLY A 232 8.92 -3.96 4.03
C GLY A 232 9.88 -3.81 5.21
N TRP A 233 11.13 -4.18 4.97
CA TRP A 233 12.22 -3.99 5.93
C TRP A 233 13.51 -3.65 5.18
N PRO A 234 14.08 -2.43 5.37
CA PRO A 234 15.21 -1.99 4.59
C PRO A 234 16.51 -2.63 5.08
N THR A 235 17.45 -2.85 4.17
CA THR A 235 18.85 -3.11 4.49
C THR A 235 19.59 -1.79 4.70
N GLY A 236 20.91 -1.84 5.02
CA GLY A 236 21.74 -0.67 5.21
C GLY A 236 22.54 -0.71 6.52
N PRO A 237 23.02 0.42 7.02
CA PRO A 237 23.81 0.45 8.24
C PRO A 237 23.08 -0.21 9.43
N GLY A 238 23.70 -1.24 10.00
CA GLY A 238 23.13 -2.00 11.11
C GLY A 238 22.00 -2.98 10.77
N ARG A 239 21.69 -3.13 9.47
CA ARG A 239 20.64 -4.03 8.96
C ARG A 239 21.19 -4.87 7.81
N THR A 240 21.32 -6.18 8.02
CA THR A 240 21.87 -7.09 7.00
C THR A 240 20.80 -7.63 6.07
N PRO A 241 21.17 -8.08 4.85
CA PRO A 241 20.24 -8.76 3.94
C PRO A 241 19.64 -10.05 4.52
N GLU A 242 20.36 -10.77 5.37
CA GLU A 242 19.90 -11.96 6.07
C GLU A 242 18.81 -11.61 7.09
N GLN A 243 19.01 -10.52 7.85
CA GLN A 243 18.00 -10.00 8.77
C GLN A 243 16.74 -9.58 8.01
N GLN A 244 16.87 -8.94 6.85
CA GLN A 244 15.73 -8.62 6.00
C GLN A 244 14.92 -9.86 5.66
N ALA A 245 15.58 -10.95 5.26
CA ALA A 245 14.91 -12.19 4.92
C ALA A 245 14.17 -12.80 6.12
N ASP A 246 14.80 -12.82 7.30
CA ASP A 246 14.21 -13.40 8.51
C ASP A 246 13.03 -12.56 9.03
N VAL A 247 13.12 -11.23 8.97
CA VAL A 247 12.05 -10.32 9.37
C VAL A 247 10.85 -10.45 8.44
N LEU A 248 11.06 -10.39 7.12
CA LEU A 248 9.98 -10.50 6.14
C LEU A 248 9.28 -11.87 6.21
N GLU A 249 10.03 -12.96 6.37
CA GLU A 249 9.43 -14.29 6.59
C GLU A 249 8.57 -14.30 7.84
N THR A 250 9.08 -13.80 8.97
CA THR A 250 8.35 -13.77 10.24
C THR A 250 7.05 -13.00 10.13
N ILE A 251 7.10 -11.81 9.52
CA ILE A 251 5.90 -10.97 9.31
C ILE A 251 4.90 -11.68 8.40
N LEU A 252 5.33 -12.19 7.25
CA LEU A 252 4.44 -12.82 6.29
C LEU A 252 3.76 -14.07 6.88
N ARG A 253 4.50 -14.90 7.63
CA ARG A 253 3.92 -16.06 8.36
C ARG A 253 2.92 -15.61 9.42
N ALA A 254 3.22 -14.56 10.16
CA ALA A 254 2.33 -14.01 11.18
C ALA A 254 1.01 -13.48 10.58
N VAL A 255 1.09 -12.75 9.47
CA VAL A 255 -0.10 -12.29 8.71
C VAL A 255 -0.90 -13.47 8.19
N HIS A 256 -0.23 -14.43 7.54
CA HIS A 256 -0.88 -15.61 6.98
C HIS A 256 -1.60 -16.46 8.04
N ALA A 257 -1.00 -16.62 9.22
CA ALA A 257 -1.61 -17.38 10.31
C ALA A 257 -2.94 -16.77 10.80
N ARG A 258 -3.11 -15.46 10.68
CA ARG A 258 -4.28 -14.70 11.15
C ARG A 258 -5.28 -14.32 10.04
N ARG A 259 -4.98 -14.69 8.80
CA ARG A 259 -5.74 -14.24 7.62
C ARG A 259 -7.22 -14.57 7.66
N GLU A 260 -7.58 -15.74 8.15
CA GLU A 260 -8.98 -16.18 8.20
C GLU A 260 -9.73 -15.51 9.36
N GLU A 261 -9.10 -15.49 10.55
CA GLU A 261 -9.69 -14.90 11.75
C GLU A 261 -9.95 -13.41 11.60
N LEU A 262 -8.98 -12.65 11.02
CA LEU A 262 -9.05 -11.21 10.89
C LEU A 262 -9.46 -10.75 9.48
N ASN A 263 -9.86 -11.68 8.60
CA ASN A 263 -10.22 -11.40 7.21
C ASN A 263 -9.15 -10.59 6.48
N VAL A 264 -7.87 -11.04 6.56
CA VAL A 264 -6.75 -10.44 5.83
C VAL A 264 -6.58 -11.17 4.51
N THR A 265 -6.73 -10.46 3.40
CA THR A 265 -6.78 -11.08 2.06
C THR A 265 -5.54 -10.83 1.21
N HIS A 266 -4.74 -9.79 1.51
CA HIS A 266 -3.59 -9.39 0.72
C HIS A 266 -2.42 -8.97 1.62
N TRP A 267 -1.21 -9.17 1.11
CA TRP A 267 0.02 -8.62 1.67
C TRP A 267 0.90 -8.10 0.53
N GLU A 268 1.31 -6.84 0.59
CA GLU A 268 2.08 -6.16 -0.45
C GLU A 268 3.47 -5.82 0.06
N LEU A 269 4.48 -6.22 -0.74
CA LEU A 269 5.87 -5.96 -0.45
C LEU A 269 6.26 -4.53 -0.86
N PHE A 270 6.78 -3.77 0.06
CA PHE A 270 7.48 -2.52 -0.18
C PHE A 270 8.99 -2.73 0.06
N THR A 271 9.88 -2.97 -0.97
CA THR A 271 9.63 -2.92 -2.40
C THR A 271 10.31 -4.09 -3.14
N LEU A 272 10.11 -4.21 -4.46
CA LEU A 272 10.80 -5.23 -5.26
C LEU A 272 12.30 -4.94 -5.38
N ARG A 273 12.67 -3.70 -5.70
CA ARG A 273 14.04 -3.27 -6.02
C ARG A 273 14.46 -2.09 -5.13
N ASP A 274 15.72 -2.04 -4.72
CA ASP A 274 16.30 -0.85 -4.11
C ASP A 274 16.22 0.34 -5.06
N ALA A 275 15.96 1.51 -4.52
CA ALA A 275 16.11 2.74 -5.29
C ALA A 275 17.58 3.03 -5.59
N ASP A 276 18.46 2.84 -4.61
CA ASP A 276 19.91 2.99 -4.75
C ASP A 276 20.61 2.18 -3.64
N SER A 277 21.19 1.04 -3.99
CA SER A 277 21.85 0.12 -3.04
C SER A 277 23.13 0.68 -2.41
N THR A 278 23.69 1.77 -2.96
CA THR A 278 24.92 2.40 -2.46
C THR A 278 24.65 3.52 -1.44
N ARG A 279 23.38 3.94 -1.32
CA ARG A 279 23.00 5.11 -0.52
C ARG A 279 22.61 4.70 0.90
N ASP A 280 23.37 5.19 1.89
CA ASP A 280 23.08 4.99 3.30
C ASP A 280 21.86 5.78 3.76
N SER A 281 20.68 5.38 3.24
CA SER A 281 19.42 5.96 3.58
C SER A 281 18.36 4.88 3.63
N LEU A 282 17.58 4.89 4.68
CA LEU A 282 16.54 3.88 4.96
C LEU A 282 15.64 3.63 3.75
N PHE A 283 15.13 4.68 3.12
CA PHE A 283 14.18 4.55 2.01
C PHE A 283 14.80 4.06 0.69
N HIS A 284 16.14 4.06 0.55
CA HIS A 284 16.80 3.63 -0.68
C HIS A 284 17.03 2.12 -0.76
N GLN A 285 16.90 1.38 0.36
CA GLN A 285 17.30 -0.01 0.45
C GLN A 285 16.20 -0.97 0.93
N PHE A 286 14.93 -0.66 0.66
CA PHE A 286 13.80 -1.53 0.98
C PHE A 286 13.67 -2.75 0.04
N GLY A 287 14.31 -2.71 -1.13
CA GLY A 287 14.19 -3.75 -2.13
C GLY A 287 14.64 -5.13 -1.64
N VAL A 288 14.02 -6.17 -2.17
CA VAL A 288 14.51 -7.55 -2.06
C VAL A 288 15.46 -7.90 -3.21
N LEU A 289 15.51 -7.04 -4.22
CA LEU A 289 16.57 -6.96 -5.23
C LEU A 289 17.38 -5.68 -5.00
N ARG A 290 18.66 -5.69 -5.40
CA ARG A 290 19.45 -4.46 -5.48
C ARG A 290 19.04 -3.62 -6.67
N ASP A 291 19.57 -2.41 -6.78
CA ASP A 291 19.31 -1.49 -7.89
C ASP A 291 19.77 -2.01 -9.26
N ASP A 292 20.73 -2.97 -9.28
CA ASP A 292 21.16 -3.71 -10.47
C ASP A 292 20.36 -5.01 -10.73
N TYR A 293 19.24 -5.20 -10.00
CA TYR A 293 18.39 -6.40 -10.02
C TYR A 293 19.04 -7.69 -9.48
N SER A 294 20.24 -7.65 -8.92
CA SER A 294 20.80 -8.82 -8.25
C SER A 294 20.00 -9.15 -6.98
N PRO A 295 19.67 -10.43 -6.73
CA PRO A 295 18.83 -10.81 -5.60
C PRO A 295 19.55 -10.66 -4.25
N LYS A 296 18.78 -10.22 -3.24
CA LYS A 296 19.14 -10.38 -1.84
C LYS A 296 18.56 -11.69 -1.30
N PRO A 297 19.03 -12.22 -0.15
CA PRO A 297 18.48 -13.45 0.44
C PRO A 297 16.96 -13.43 0.63
N ALA A 298 16.38 -12.26 0.88
CA ALA A 298 14.95 -12.08 1.02
C ALA A 298 14.16 -12.44 -0.25
N PHE A 299 14.71 -12.22 -1.45
CA PHE A 299 14.05 -12.59 -2.70
C PHE A 299 13.80 -14.10 -2.80
N ASP A 300 14.84 -14.91 -2.59
CA ASP A 300 14.72 -16.36 -2.62
C ASP A 300 13.82 -16.90 -1.48
N ARG A 301 13.89 -16.26 -0.30
CA ARG A 301 13.04 -16.58 0.84
C ARG A 301 11.57 -16.36 0.52
N LEU A 302 11.21 -15.21 -0.03
CA LEU A 302 9.83 -14.88 -0.41
C LEU A 302 9.31 -15.78 -1.53
N ARG A 303 10.16 -16.09 -2.53
CA ARG A 303 9.81 -17.06 -3.59
C ARG A 303 9.43 -18.42 -3.02
N GLY A 304 10.15 -18.91 -2.01
CA GLY A 304 9.82 -20.13 -1.27
C GLY A 304 8.50 -20.04 -0.52
N LEU A 305 8.32 -18.94 0.23
CA LEU A 305 7.12 -18.68 1.03
C LEU A 305 5.86 -18.55 0.15
N PHE A 306 5.94 -17.88 -0.99
CA PHE A 306 4.81 -17.75 -1.91
C PHE A 306 4.37 -19.10 -2.51
N ARG A 307 5.25 -20.09 -2.60
CA ARG A 307 4.89 -21.45 -2.98
C ARG A 307 4.27 -22.24 -1.81
N GLU A 308 4.76 -22.02 -0.60
CA GLU A 308 4.32 -22.73 0.62
C GLU A 308 2.96 -22.25 1.12
N LEU A 309 2.71 -20.93 1.12
CA LEU A 309 1.57 -20.28 1.78
C LEU A 309 0.36 -20.02 0.85
N ARG A 310 0.30 -20.68 -0.26
CA ARG A 310 -0.80 -20.59 -1.25
C ARG A 310 -2.10 -21.18 -0.76
#